data_4802151a6032ff3ddcc7540ddd1de4d5
#
_entry.id   4802151a6032ff3ddcc7540ddd1de4d5
#
_cell.length_a   1.000
_cell.length_b   1.000
_cell.length_c   1.000
_cell.angle_alpha   90.00
_cell.angle_beta   90.00
_cell.angle_gamma   90.00
#
_symmetry.space_group_name_H-M   'P 1'
#
loop_
_entity.id
_entity.type
_entity.pdbx_description
1 polymer ?
#
loop_
_entity_poly.entity_id
_entity_poly.type
_entity_poly.pdbx_seq_one_letter_code
_entity_poly.pdbx_strand_id
1 'polypeptide(L)'
;MDNYNHDSHIFYITAQGYAGDHWYSWLPKALNANPEMFVYLANEGSRPKYFAERTRSERPDIVSFTKFISDVCRTYMAAGDCYSYRANQLEPVAKEFGDNVRKVNIIRHPYVWLYFYVRWRTSNMRMGTGETKPIEHEWSIVEHELYKDLKPYTKEDVHIWAFYRGLTFLSNHMMRDFKFDIKHIRLEDIVSSRDKFTQMVSYLTHDRVGYTNSQLDEIYSWLYKPFRGEDKLYITPKGQRESWEDWQIEAFEKIVSQESKNKFIEYGYEF
;
A
#
# COMPACT_ATOMS: atom_id res chain seq x y z
N MET A 1 11.97 18.02 -27.14
CA MET A 1 11.29 16.75 -26.83
C MET A 1 12.38 15.70 -26.72
N ASP A 2 12.77 15.42 -25.49
CA ASP A 2 13.84 14.46 -25.25
C ASP A 2 13.33 13.07 -25.66
N ASN A 3 14.13 12.36 -26.44
CA ASN A 3 13.86 11.00 -26.87
C ASN A 3 13.81 10.08 -25.62
N TYR A 4 12.63 9.98 -25.00
CA TYR A 4 12.38 8.91 -24.06
C TYR A 4 12.60 7.59 -24.79
N ASN A 5 13.44 6.75 -24.22
CA ASN A 5 13.72 5.45 -24.79
C ASN A 5 12.40 4.64 -24.83
N HIS A 6 11.80 4.52 -26.00
CA HIS A 6 10.50 3.89 -26.21
C HIS A 6 10.48 2.40 -25.85
N ASP A 7 11.62 1.83 -25.50
CA ASP A 7 11.78 0.40 -25.22
C ASP A 7 11.64 0.01 -23.75
N SER A 8 11.63 0.98 -22.82
CA SER A 8 11.46 0.70 -21.40
C SER A 8 10.13 1.25 -20.86
N HIS A 9 9.48 0.49 -19.97
CA HIS A 9 8.21 0.88 -19.37
C HIS A 9 8.38 1.29 -17.92
N ILE A 10 7.75 2.40 -17.58
CA ILE A 10 7.73 2.95 -16.22
C ILE A 10 6.38 2.63 -15.60
N PHE A 11 6.39 2.26 -14.32
CA PHE A 11 5.17 1.99 -13.60
C PHE A 11 5.21 2.47 -12.15
N TYR A 12 4.02 2.64 -11.59
CA TYR A 12 3.81 2.94 -10.18
C TYR A 12 2.87 1.93 -9.55
N ILE A 13 3.24 1.47 -8.37
CA ILE A 13 2.38 0.68 -7.50
C ILE A 13 2.12 1.50 -6.24
N THR A 14 0.87 1.85 -6.03
CA THR A 14 0.41 2.47 -4.79
C THR A 14 -0.35 1.46 -3.95
N ALA A 15 -0.61 1.78 -2.70
CA ALA A 15 -1.48 0.98 -1.85
C ALA A 15 -2.41 1.88 -1.05
N GLN A 16 -3.59 1.37 -0.74
CA GLN A 16 -4.53 2.04 0.15
C GLN A 16 -4.01 2.01 1.58
N GLY A 17 -3.22 3.02 1.95
CA GLY A 17 -2.59 3.08 3.25
C GLY A 17 -1.62 1.91 3.47
N TYR A 18 -1.50 1.50 4.73
CA TYR A 18 -0.60 0.43 5.12
C TYR A 18 -1.24 -0.92 4.84
N ALA A 19 -0.90 -1.54 3.72
CA ALA A 19 -1.45 -2.84 3.36
C ALA A 19 -0.91 -4.03 4.19
N GLY A 20 -0.04 -3.75 5.17
CA GLY A 20 0.58 -4.71 6.07
C GLY A 20 2.07 -4.94 5.79
N ASP A 21 2.86 -5.17 6.85
CA ASP A 21 4.34 -5.21 6.80
C ASP A 21 4.91 -6.23 5.80
N HIS A 22 4.34 -7.40 5.72
CA HIS A 22 4.82 -8.48 4.84
C HIS A 22 4.68 -8.17 3.37
N TRP A 23 3.54 -7.63 2.98
CA TRP A 23 3.21 -7.37 1.59
C TRP A 23 3.95 -6.16 1.06
N TYR A 24 4.25 -5.23 1.96
CA TYR A 24 5.00 -4.04 1.66
C TYR A 24 6.42 -4.35 1.19
N SER A 25 7.06 -5.35 1.80
CA SER A 25 8.41 -5.78 1.42
C SER A 25 8.41 -6.90 0.37
N TRP A 26 7.40 -7.78 0.38
CA TRP A 26 7.34 -8.90 -0.55
C TRP A 26 7.19 -8.48 -2.01
N LEU A 27 6.24 -7.60 -2.31
CA LEU A 27 5.93 -7.25 -3.69
C LEU A 27 7.11 -6.59 -4.43
N PRO A 28 7.79 -5.56 -3.90
CA PRO A 28 8.98 -5.01 -4.55
C PRO A 28 10.10 -6.04 -4.68
N LYS A 29 10.28 -6.91 -3.69
CA LYS A 29 11.27 -7.99 -3.74
C LYS A 29 10.91 -9.00 -4.83
N ALA A 30 9.63 -9.38 -4.93
CA ALA A 30 9.13 -10.29 -5.97
C ALA A 30 9.33 -9.71 -7.37
N LEU A 31 9.09 -8.42 -7.55
CA LEU A 31 9.32 -7.74 -8.82
C LEU A 31 10.82 -7.69 -9.16
N ASN A 32 11.66 -7.33 -8.20
CA ASN A 32 13.12 -7.29 -8.38
C ASN A 32 13.80 -8.68 -8.50
N ALA A 33 13.07 -9.77 -8.29
CA ALA A 33 13.57 -11.12 -8.59
C ALA A 33 13.76 -11.36 -10.10
N ASN A 34 13.12 -10.55 -10.93
CA ASN A 34 13.37 -10.57 -12.37
C ASN A 34 14.51 -9.58 -12.69
N PRO A 35 15.62 -10.04 -13.30
CA PRO A 35 16.78 -9.19 -13.62
C PRO A 35 16.50 -8.12 -14.67
N GLU A 36 15.39 -8.23 -15.40
CA GLU A 36 14.96 -7.24 -16.39
C GLU A 36 14.16 -6.09 -15.77
N MET A 37 13.91 -6.14 -14.47
CA MET A 37 13.13 -5.14 -13.73
C MET A 37 13.97 -4.43 -12.67
N PHE A 38 13.64 -3.16 -12.44
CA PHE A 38 14.17 -2.40 -11.32
C PHE A 38 13.05 -1.64 -10.60
N VAL A 39 12.85 -1.96 -9.32
CA VAL A 39 11.74 -1.41 -8.54
C VAL A 39 12.23 -0.78 -7.26
N TYR A 40 11.92 0.49 -7.09
CA TYR A 40 12.17 1.23 -5.86
C TYR A 40 11.14 0.90 -4.79
N LEU A 41 11.58 0.85 -3.55
CA LEU A 41 10.72 0.74 -2.37
C LEU A 41 10.83 1.99 -1.50
N ALA A 42 9.68 2.53 -1.11
CA ALA A 42 9.56 3.79 -0.38
C ALA A 42 10.43 3.95 0.88
N ASN A 43 10.76 2.86 1.59
CA ASN A 43 11.36 2.91 2.92
C ASN A 43 12.72 2.18 3.06
N GLU A 44 13.19 1.51 2.04
CA GLU A 44 14.45 0.79 2.12
C GLU A 44 15.51 1.46 1.26
N GLY A 45 16.76 1.47 1.71
CA GLY A 45 17.92 2.12 1.12
C GLY A 45 18.29 1.79 -0.34
N SER A 46 17.37 1.22 -1.09
CA SER A 46 17.42 1.04 -2.54
C SER A 46 17.21 2.34 -3.32
N ARG A 47 16.83 3.43 -2.62
CA ARG A 47 16.76 4.75 -3.25
C ARG A 47 18.15 5.25 -3.54
N PRO A 48 18.38 5.87 -4.71
CA PRO A 48 19.60 6.62 -4.92
C PRO A 48 19.82 7.58 -3.75
N LYS A 49 21.07 7.73 -3.33
CA LYS A 49 21.47 8.59 -2.21
C LYS A 49 20.79 9.97 -2.22
N TYR A 50 20.61 10.51 -3.40
CA TYR A 50 19.93 11.80 -3.64
C TYR A 50 18.46 11.84 -3.14
N PHE A 51 17.73 10.71 -3.16
CA PHE A 51 16.35 10.65 -2.68
C PHE A 51 16.21 10.08 -1.26
N ALA A 52 17.22 9.32 -0.80
CA ALA A 52 17.24 8.76 0.55
C ALA A 52 17.50 9.81 1.64
N GLU A 53 18.19 10.89 1.30
CA GLU A 53 18.54 11.98 2.23
C GLU A 53 17.39 12.97 2.43
N ARG A 54 16.32 12.91 1.62
CA ARG A 54 15.16 13.78 1.77
C ARG A 54 14.19 13.21 2.79
N THR A 55 13.76 14.03 3.72
CA THR A 55 12.70 13.70 4.67
C THR A 55 11.37 13.42 3.94
N ARG A 56 10.42 12.77 4.59
CA ARG A 56 9.09 12.51 4.01
C ARG A 56 8.36 13.76 3.53
N SER A 57 8.66 14.93 4.09
CA SER A 57 8.14 16.23 3.69
C SER A 57 8.77 16.76 2.40
N GLU A 58 9.94 16.26 2.01
CA GLU A 58 10.72 16.71 0.85
C GLU A 58 10.74 15.68 -0.28
N ARG A 59 9.62 14.98 -0.48
CA ARG A 59 9.53 14.06 -1.63
C ARG A 59 9.77 14.83 -2.91
N PRO A 60 10.60 14.29 -3.82
CA PRO A 60 10.79 14.92 -5.11
C PRO A 60 9.43 15.04 -5.81
N ASP A 61 9.28 16.08 -6.60
CA ASP A 61 8.21 16.18 -7.57
C ASP A 61 8.15 14.88 -8.39
N ILE A 62 6.96 14.33 -8.51
CA ILE A 62 6.77 13.01 -9.11
C ILE A 62 7.17 12.98 -10.58
N VAL A 63 7.00 14.09 -11.30
CA VAL A 63 7.42 14.17 -12.71
C VAL A 63 8.94 14.08 -12.81
N SER A 64 9.66 14.82 -11.97
CA SER A 64 11.13 14.73 -11.89
C SER A 64 11.60 13.33 -11.47
N PHE A 65 10.90 12.68 -10.55
CA PHE A 65 11.20 11.30 -10.15
C PHE A 65 10.93 10.31 -11.28
N THR A 66 9.86 10.51 -12.05
CA THR A 66 9.56 9.67 -13.22
C THR A 66 10.64 9.79 -14.30
N LYS A 67 11.12 11.00 -14.56
CA LYS A 67 12.25 11.22 -15.47
C LYS A 67 13.52 10.50 -14.99
N PHE A 68 13.79 10.58 -13.70
CA PHE A 68 14.89 9.84 -13.10
C PHE A 68 14.74 8.32 -13.27
N ILE A 69 13.55 7.74 -13.02
CA ILE A 69 13.31 6.30 -13.27
C ILE A 69 13.51 5.99 -14.76
N SER A 70 13.06 6.86 -15.66
CA SER A 70 13.26 6.70 -17.11
C SER A 70 14.75 6.61 -17.49
N ASP A 71 15.60 7.39 -16.85
CA ASP A 71 17.06 7.28 -17.05
C ASP A 71 17.63 5.94 -16.56
N VAL A 72 17.13 5.44 -15.44
CA VAL A 72 17.51 4.09 -14.92
C VAL A 72 17.03 2.98 -15.86
N CYS A 73 15.89 3.16 -16.51
CA CYS A 73 15.33 2.18 -17.45
C CYS A 73 16.17 1.93 -18.69
N ARG A 74 17.22 2.71 -18.94
CA ARG A 74 18.14 2.44 -20.05
C ARG A 74 18.82 1.08 -19.95
N THR A 75 18.88 0.51 -18.77
CA THR A 75 19.52 -0.80 -18.48
C THR A 75 18.51 -1.89 -18.18
N TYR A 76 17.23 -1.56 -18.01
CA TYR A 76 16.18 -2.52 -17.65
C TYR A 76 15.03 -2.45 -18.67
N MET A 77 14.30 -3.56 -18.82
CA MET A 77 13.09 -3.62 -19.65
C MET A 77 11.94 -2.86 -19.02
N ALA A 78 11.88 -2.82 -17.68
CA ALA A 78 10.92 -2.04 -16.93
C ALA A 78 11.51 -1.53 -15.61
N ALA A 79 11.09 -0.35 -15.18
CA ALA A 79 11.42 0.17 -13.87
C ALA A 79 10.21 0.88 -13.24
N GLY A 80 10.15 0.86 -11.92
CA GLY A 80 9.02 1.43 -11.24
C GLY A 80 9.28 1.77 -9.79
N ASP A 81 8.25 2.23 -9.14
CA ASP A 81 8.25 2.51 -7.70
C ASP A 81 7.06 1.87 -7.01
N CYS A 82 7.31 1.31 -5.84
CA CYS A 82 6.30 0.82 -4.94
C CYS A 82 6.16 1.73 -3.73
N TYR A 83 4.95 2.26 -3.53
CA TYR A 83 4.49 2.90 -2.29
C TYR A 83 5.13 4.25 -1.91
N SER A 84 5.94 4.86 -2.76
CA SER A 84 6.45 6.22 -2.49
C SER A 84 5.34 7.26 -2.60
N TYR A 85 4.40 7.04 -3.47
CA TYR A 85 3.32 7.96 -3.79
C TYR A 85 1.95 7.31 -3.56
N ARG A 86 0.94 8.13 -3.31
CA ARG A 86 -0.46 7.72 -3.24
C ARG A 86 -1.15 7.90 -4.59
N ALA A 87 -2.29 7.24 -4.79
CA ALA A 87 -3.05 7.32 -6.04
C ALA A 87 -3.31 8.76 -6.50
N ASN A 88 -3.70 9.65 -5.59
CA ASN A 88 -3.95 11.06 -5.89
C ASN A 88 -2.70 11.88 -6.29
N GLN A 89 -1.51 11.38 -6.03
CA GLN A 89 -0.26 12.03 -6.38
C GLN A 89 0.23 11.62 -7.78
N LEU A 90 -0.42 10.64 -8.42
CA LEU A 90 -0.04 10.14 -9.75
C LEU A 90 -0.71 10.90 -10.91
N GLU A 91 -1.62 11.83 -10.63
CA GLU A 91 -2.30 12.63 -11.66
C GLU A 91 -1.34 13.41 -12.57
N PRO A 92 -0.29 14.11 -12.04
CA PRO A 92 0.68 14.78 -12.89
C PRO A 92 1.43 13.85 -13.85
N VAL A 93 1.69 12.61 -13.41
CA VAL A 93 2.33 11.58 -14.25
C VAL A 93 1.44 11.20 -15.42
N ALA A 94 0.14 11.02 -15.18
CA ALA A 94 -0.81 10.71 -16.24
C ALA A 94 -0.88 11.82 -17.30
N LYS A 95 -0.80 13.09 -16.87
CA LYS A 95 -0.80 14.24 -17.78
C LYS A 95 0.48 14.35 -18.63
N GLU A 96 1.63 14.09 -18.01
CA GLU A 96 2.94 14.27 -18.66
C GLU A 96 3.32 13.08 -19.55
N PHE A 97 3.07 11.86 -19.11
CA PHE A 97 3.56 10.62 -19.73
C PHE A 97 2.46 9.76 -20.38
N GLY A 98 1.20 10.07 -20.12
CA GLY A 98 0.07 9.32 -20.65
C GLY A 98 0.09 7.86 -20.24
N ASP A 99 -0.25 6.98 -21.19
CA ASP A 99 -0.32 5.52 -21.00
C ASP A 99 1.05 4.82 -20.98
N ASN A 100 2.12 5.55 -21.25
CA ASN A 100 3.48 5.00 -21.15
C ASN A 100 3.84 4.64 -19.71
N VAL A 101 3.20 5.29 -18.72
CA VAL A 101 3.39 5.01 -17.30
C VAL A 101 2.17 4.29 -16.75
N ARG A 102 2.30 2.98 -16.53
CA ARG A 102 1.25 2.15 -15.93
C ARG A 102 1.15 2.38 -14.42
N LYS A 103 -0.08 2.34 -13.92
CA LYS A 103 -0.39 2.64 -12.52
C LYS A 103 -1.30 1.56 -11.95
N VAL A 104 -0.95 1.05 -10.79
CA VAL A 104 -1.75 0.08 -10.04
C VAL A 104 -1.89 0.56 -8.60
N ASN A 105 -3.09 0.44 -8.04
CA ASN A 105 -3.35 0.63 -6.63
C ASN A 105 -3.73 -0.71 -5.99
N ILE A 106 -2.93 -1.16 -5.04
CA ILE A 106 -3.21 -2.38 -4.30
C ILE A 106 -4.24 -2.09 -3.22
N ILE A 107 -5.34 -2.81 -3.29
CA ILE A 107 -6.43 -2.77 -2.31
C ILE A 107 -6.45 -4.07 -1.50
N ARG A 108 -7.02 -4.02 -0.32
CA ARG A 108 -7.14 -5.16 0.59
C ARG A 108 -8.51 -5.18 1.24
N HIS A 109 -8.98 -6.37 1.66
CA HIS A 109 -10.23 -6.48 2.39
C HIS A 109 -10.24 -5.56 3.62
N PRO A 110 -11.25 -4.69 3.80
CA PRO A 110 -11.30 -3.68 4.86
C PRO A 110 -11.05 -4.21 6.27
N TYR A 111 -11.62 -5.37 6.64
CA TYR A 111 -11.43 -5.97 7.97
C TYR A 111 -9.98 -6.35 8.22
N VAL A 112 -9.34 -6.99 7.25
CA VAL A 112 -7.94 -7.42 7.34
C VAL A 112 -7.01 -6.22 7.28
N TRP A 113 -7.30 -5.24 6.42
CA TRP A 113 -6.55 -3.99 6.34
C TRP A 113 -6.57 -3.27 7.70
N LEU A 114 -7.75 -3.14 8.32
CA LEU A 114 -7.92 -2.46 9.60
C LEU A 114 -7.11 -3.12 10.72
N TYR A 115 -7.08 -4.46 10.78
CA TYR A 115 -6.24 -5.20 11.72
C TYR A 115 -4.76 -4.79 11.60
N PHE A 116 -4.20 -4.82 10.39
CA PHE A 116 -2.79 -4.46 10.18
C PHE A 116 -2.52 -2.98 10.43
N TYR A 117 -3.45 -2.13 10.07
CA TYR A 117 -3.35 -0.70 10.35
C TYR A 117 -3.29 -0.41 11.85
N VAL A 118 -4.20 -0.97 12.63
CA VAL A 118 -4.23 -0.81 14.09
C VAL A 118 -2.95 -1.34 14.71
N ARG A 119 -2.52 -2.52 14.30
CA ARG A 119 -1.28 -3.13 14.78
C ARG A 119 -0.06 -2.26 14.50
N TRP A 120 0.07 -1.76 13.29
CA TRP A 120 1.15 -0.87 12.90
C TRP A 120 1.14 0.43 13.71
N ARG A 121 -0.02 1.05 13.87
CA ARG A 121 -0.17 2.28 14.64
C ARG A 121 0.22 2.07 16.09
N THR A 122 -0.29 1.05 16.73
CA THR A 122 0.02 0.74 18.12
C THR A 122 1.50 0.38 18.34
N SER A 123 2.13 -0.31 17.40
CA SER A 123 3.56 -0.65 17.47
C SER A 123 4.44 0.59 17.31
N ASN A 124 4.14 1.46 16.35
CA ASN A 124 4.91 2.68 16.13
C ASN A 124 4.79 3.67 17.30
N MET A 125 3.63 3.75 17.92
CA MET A 125 3.41 4.56 19.11
C MET A 125 4.20 4.07 20.33
N ARG A 126 4.44 2.75 20.41
CA ARG A 126 5.29 2.17 21.46
C ARG A 126 6.78 2.39 21.25
N MET A 127 7.21 2.40 19.98
CA MET A 127 8.62 2.59 19.63
C MET A 127 9.06 4.07 19.71
N GLY A 128 8.13 4.99 19.71
CA GLY A 128 8.39 6.41 19.98
C GLY A 128 8.66 6.64 21.46
N THR A 129 9.83 6.32 21.92
CA THR A 129 10.57 6.75 23.15
C THR A 129 9.76 7.21 24.38
N GLY A 130 8.55 6.72 24.60
CA GLY A 130 7.74 7.04 25.77
C GLY A 130 7.19 8.49 25.80
N GLU A 131 7.41 9.29 24.78
CA GLU A 131 6.85 10.64 24.69
C GLU A 131 5.48 10.61 24.00
N THR A 132 4.49 11.13 24.67
CA THR A 132 3.09 11.28 24.22
C THR A 132 2.91 12.27 23.06
N LYS A 133 3.91 13.09 22.75
CA LYS A 133 3.86 14.15 21.75
C LYS A 133 3.48 13.72 20.32
N PRO A 134 3.97 12.60 19.76
CA PRO A 134 3.52 12.15 18.43
C PRO A 134 2.04 11.79 18.42
N ILE A 135 1.51 11.30 19.52
CA ILE A 135 0.11 10.94 19.70
C ILE A 135 -0.77 12.21 19.73
N GLU A 136 -0.36 13.23 20.45
CA GLU A 136 -1.10 14.49 20.54
C GLU A 136 -1.20 15.20 19.18
N HIS A 137 -0.12 15.20 18.40
CA HIS A 137 -0.13 15.78 17.06
C HIS A 137 -1.04 15.01 16.12
N GLU A 138 -0.97 13.68 16.13
CA GLU A 138 -1.85 12.84 15.29
C GLU A 138 -3.30 12.88 15.77
N TRP A 139 -3.51 13.05 17.06
CA TRP A 139 -4.83 13.20 17.68
C TRP A 139 -5.55 14.47 17.24
N SER A 140 -4.84 15.58 17.11
CA SER A 140 -5.40 16.84 16.61
C SER A 140 -5.90 16.78 15.16
N ILE A 141 -5.50 15.76 14.38
CA ILE A 141 -5.91 15.54 12.99
C ILE A 141 -7.21 14.71 12.90
N VAL A 142 -7.63 14.14 14.02
CA VAL A 142 -8.76 13.21 14.02
C VAL A 142 -10.02 13.95 14.54
N GLU A 143 -10.80 14.45 13.60
CA GLU A 143 -12.01 15.25 13.85
C GLU A 143 -13.29 14.39 13.94
N HIS A 144 -13.24 13.19 14.50
CA HIS A 144 -14.46 12.39 14.62
C HIS A 144 -15.14 12.60 15.97
N GLU A 145 -16.43 12.85 15.98
CA GLU A 145 -17.21 13.14 17.22
C GLU A 145 -17.12 12.02 18.27
N LEU A 146 -16.99 10.75 17.83
CA LEU A 146 -16.97 9.59 18.70
C LEU A 146 -15.73 9.49 19.60
N TYR A 147 -14.67 10.23 19.33
CA TYR A 147 -13.43 10.17 20.12
C TYR A 147 -12.82 11.52 20.43
N LYS A 148 -13.57 12.61 20.32
CA LYS A 148 -13.15 13.96 20.78
C LYS A 148 -12.70 13.95 22.23
N ASP A 149 -13.27 13.06 23.05
CA ASP A 149 -13.00 12.95 24.49
C ASP A 149 -12.02 11.82 24.84
N LEU A 150 -11.64 10.97 23.86
CA LEU A 150 -10.68 9.90 24.08
C LEU A 150 -9.25 10.44 23.99
N LYS A 151 -8.60 10.56 25.12
CA LYS A 151 -7.15 10.85 25.19
C LYS A 151 -6.41 9.53 25.43
N PRO A 152 -5.49 9.12 24.56
CA PRO A 152 -4.78 7.85 24.71
C PRO A 152 -3.76 7.93 25.86
N TYR A 153 -4.16 7.55 27.04
CA TYR A 153 -3.30 7.48 28.23
C TYR A 153 -2.82 6.07 28.53
N THR A 154 -3.54 5.05 28.06
CA THR A 154 -3.24 3.64 28.27
C THR A 154 -2.97 2.94 26.95
N LYS A 155 -2.54 1.69 27.04
CA LYS A 155 -2.36 0.82 25.86
C LYS A 155 -3.69 0.53 25.17
N GLU A 156 -4.77 0.41 25.94
CA GLU A 156 -6.13 0.20 25.45
C GLU A 156 -6.64 1.44 24.71
N ASP A 157 -6.47 2.61 25.29
CA ASP A 157 -6.86 3.87 24.64
C ASP A 157 -6.18 4.06 23.28
N VAL A 158 -4.89 3.71 23.18
CA VAL A 158 -4.13 3.76 21.92
C VAL A 158 -4.71 2.80 20.90
N HIS A 159 -5.16 1.61 21.32
CA HIS A 159 -5.79 0.63 20.44
C HIS A 159 -7.14 1.13 19.93
N ILE A 160 -7.99 1.64 20.80
CA ILE A 160 -9.28 2.22 20.46
C ILE A 160 -9.10 3.40 19.48
N TRP A 161 -8.22 4.30 19.79
CA TRP A 161 -7.90 5.43 18.91
C TRP A 161 -7.42 4.97 17.52
N ALA A 162 -6.49 4.00 17.46
CA ALA A 162 -5.97 3.49 16.19
C ALA A 162 -7.08 2.84 15.35
N PHE A 163 -8.04 2.16 16.00
CA PHE A 163 -9.19 1.55 15.33
C PHE A 163 -10.08 2.62 14.70
N TYR A 164 -10.52 3.63 15.45
CA TYR A 164 -11.35 4.72 14.92
C TYR A 164 -10.65 5.50 13.80
N ARG A 165 -9.35 5.76 13.96
CA ARG A 165 -8.58 6.40 12.91
C ARG A 165 -8.52 5.54 11.63
N GLY A 166 -8.39 4.23 11.78
CA GLY A 166 -8.46 3.30 10.66
C GLY A 166 -9.81 3.36 9.94
N LEU A 167 -10.91 3.41 10.67
CA LEU A 167 -12.25 3.56 10.11
C LEU A 167 -12.42 4.87 9.34
N THR A 168 -11.93 5.97 9.89
CA THR A 168 -11.94 7.28 9.21
C THR A 168 -11.10 7.24 7.92
N PHE A 169 -9.97 6.55 7.96
CA PHE A 169 -9.13 6.37 6.78
C PHE A 169 -9.83 5.56 5.69
N LEU A 170 -10.49 4.46 6.06
CA LEU A 170 -11.32 3.66 5.14
C LEU A 170 -12.39 4.50 4.46
N SER A 171 -13.16 5.26 5.25
CA SER A 171 -14.29 6.05 4.74
C SER A 171 -13.86 7.21 3.86
N ASN A 172 -12.79 7.89 4.18
CA ASN A 172 -12.43 9.16 3.52
C ASN A 172 -11.31 8.98 2.49
N HIS A 173 -10.17 8.39 2.88
CA HIS A 173 -9.00 8.36 2.03
C HIS A 173 -9.07 7.26 0.97
N MET A 174 -9.55 6.07 1.34
CA MET A 174 -9.68 4.98 0.37
C MET A 174 -10.76 5.28 -0.66
N MET A 175 -11.88 5.87 -0.23
CA MET A 175 -12.94 6.29 -1.14
C MET A 175 -12.47 7.35 -2.14
N ARG A 176 -11.58 8.24 -1.71
CA ARG A 176 -10.94 9.19 -2.61
C ARG A 176 -10.06 8.49 -3.64
N ASP A 177 -9.30 7.47 -3.23
CA ASP A 177 -8.38 6.76 -4.13
C ASP A 177 -9.13 6.03 -5.26
N PHE A 178 -10.36 5.57 -5.02
CA PHE A 178 -11.22 4.98 -6.05
C PHE A 178 -11.70 5.96 -7.14
N LYS A 179 -11.54 7.27 -6.94
CA LYS A 179 -11.94 8.29 -7.92
C LYS A 179 -10.88 8.55 -8.99
N PHE A 180 -9.66 8.03 -8.81
CA PHE A 180 -8.58 8.22 -9.76
C PHE A 180 -8.57 7.12 -10.82
N ASP A 181 -8.20 7.48 -12.04
CA ASP A 181 -8.00 6.54 -13.14
C ASP A 181 -6.70 5.73 -12.93
N ILE A 182 -6.84 4.71 -12.11
CA ILE A 182 -5.78 3.78 -11.74
C ILE A 182 -6.37 2.38 -11.60
N LYS A 183 -5.66 1.38 -12.10
CA LYS A 183 -6.12 0.00 -11.98
C LYS A 183 -6.02 -0.48 -10.54
N HIS A 184 -7.15 -0.84 -9.93
CA HIS A 184 -7.19 -1.43 -8.60
C HIS A 184 -7.03 -2.95 -8.69
N ILE A 185 -6.14 -3.50 -7.85
CA ILE A 185 -5.85 -4.94 -7.78
C ILE A 185 -5.93 -5.39 -6.32
N ARG A 186 -6.63 -6.48 -6.08
CA ARG A 186 -6.73 -7.08 -4.75
C ARG A 186 -5.39 -7.72 -4.38
N LEU A 187 -4.92 -7.40 -3.17
CA LEU A 187 -3.72 -8.05 -2.63
C LEU A 187 -3.90 -9.56 -2.55
N GLU A 188 -5.06 -9.99 -2.09
CA GLU A 188 -5.42 -11.39 -1.93
C GLU A 188 -5.27 -12.17 -3.25
N ASP A 189 -5.59 -11.56 -4.37
CA ASP A 189 -5.49 -12.21 -5.69
C ASP A 189 -4.04 -12.46 -6.08
N ILE A 190 -3.17 -11.45 -5.95
CA ILE A 190 -1.77 -11.59 -6.38
C ILE A 190 -0.92 -12.45 -5.45
N VAL A 191 -1.34 -12.66 -4.20
CA VAL A 191 -0.62 -13.52 -3.26
C VAL A 191 -1.11 -14.97 -3.28
N SER A 192 -2.34 -15.20 -3.71
CA SER A 192 -2.91 -16.54 -3.80
C SER A 192 -2.80 -17.17 -5.20
N SER A 193 -2.53 -16.36 -6.22
CA SER A 193 -2.54 -16.81 -7.62
C SER A 193 -1.34 -16.28 -8.40
N ARG A 194 -0.50 -17.20 -8.88
CA ARG A 194 0.63 -16.89 -9.77
C ARG A 194 0.15 -16.21 -11.05
N ASP A 195 -0.97 -16.67 -11.60
CA ASP A 195 -1.55 -16.11 -12.83
C ASP A 195 -1.99 -14.65 -12.60
N LYS A 196 -2.57 -14.33 -11.45
CA LYS A 196 -2.94 -12.94 -11.12
C LYS A 196 -1.72 -12.04 -10.92
N PHE A 197 -0.67 -12.56 -10.30
CA PHE A 197 0.61 -11.85 -10.19
C PHE A 197 1.22 -11.59 -11.56
N THR A 198 1.32 -12.60 -12.42
CA THR A 198 1.86 -12.45 -13.78
C THR A 198 1.01 -11.55 -14.65
N GLN A 199 -0.33 -11.60 -14.55
CA GLN A 199 -1.23 -10.65 -15.21
C GLN A 199 -1.00 -9.19 -14.76
N MET A 200 -0.72 -8.98 -13.47
CA MET A 200 -0.37 -7.65 -12.97
C MET A 200 0.97 -7.18 -13.56
N VAL A 201 1.98 -8.04 -13.57
CA VAL A 201 3.30 -7.72 -14.16
C VAL A 201 3.17 -7.43 -15.67
N SER A 202 2.48 -8.27 -16.39
CA SER A 202 2.17 -8.09 -17.80
C SER A 202 1.54 -6.71 -18.08
N TYR A 203 0.52 -6.35 -17.30
CA TYR A 203 -0.09 -5.02 -17.37
C TYR A 203 0.93 -3.90 -17.09
N LEU A 204 1.72 -4.00 -16.01
CA LEU A 204 2.67 -2.97 -15.62
C LEU A 204 3.78 -2.77 -16.66
N THR A 205 4.20 -3.84 -17.33
CA THR A 205 5.34 -3.86 -18.25
C THR A 205 4.93 -3.94 -19.73
N HIS A 206 3.64 -3.82 -20.03
CA HIS A 206 3.08 -3.99 -21.39
C HIS A 206 3.54 -5.31 -22.05
N ASP A 207 3.44 -6.42 -21.32
CA ASP A 207 3.81 -7.78 -21.75
C ASP A 207 5.30 -7.99 -22.05
N ARG A 208 6.18 -7.07 -21.66
CA ARG A 208 7.62 -7.18 -21.96
C ARG A 208 8.40 -8.03 -20.99
N VAL A 209 7.94 -8.13 -19.74
CA VAL A 209 8.63 -8.89 -18.70
C VAL A 209 7.77 -10.07 -18.27
N GLY A 210 8.37 -11.24 -18.28
CA GLY A 210 7.75 -12.48 -17.83
C GLY A 210 8.54 -13.15 -16.72
N TYR A 211 7.90 -14.11 -16.06
CA TYR A 211 8.53 -14.93 -15.03
C TYR A 211 8.54 -16.39 -15.44
N THR A 212 9.66 -17.07 -15.22
CA THR A 212 9.73 -18.52 -15.34
C THR A 212 9.03 -19.18 -14.13
N ASN A 213 8.64 -20.44 -14.28
CA ASN A 213 8.06 -21.20 -13.17
C ASN A 213 8.99 -21.28 -11.96
N SER A 214 10.30 -21.41 -12.19
CA SER A 214 11.31 -21.43 -11.12
C SER A 214 11.37 -20.10 -10.34
N GLN A 215 11.30 -18.96 -11.03
CA GLN A 215 11.23 -17.65 -10.38
C GLN A 215 9.94 -17.50 -9.55
N LEU A 216 8.81 -17.96 -10.10
CA LEU A 216 7.53 -17.94 -9.38
C LEU A 216 7.57 -18.85 -8.14
N ASP A 217 8.15 -20.05 -8.25
CA ASP A 217 8.34 -20.96 -7.12
C ASP A 217 9.15 -20.28 -6.00
N GLU A 218 10.24 -19.62 -6.36
CA GLU A 218 11.07 -18.89 -5.41
C GLU A 218 10.30 -17.73 -4.75
N ILE A 219 9.67 -16.85 -5.56
CA ILE A 219 8.92 -15.69 -5.08
C ILE A 219 7.82 -16.12 -4.10
N TYR A 220 7.05 -17.15 -4.45
CA TYR A 220 5.96 -17.64 -3.61
C TYR A 220 6.45 -18.37 -2.38
N SER A 221 7.65 -18.97 -2.41
CA SER A 221 8.27 -19.56 -1.21
C SER A 221 8.54 -18.52 -0.12
N TRP A 222 8.73 -17.27 -0.48
CA TRP A 222 8.95 -16.18 0.49
C TRP A 222 7.70 -15.80 1.27
N LEU A 223 6.51 -16.06 0.72
CA LEU A 223 5.24 -15.80 1.40
C LEU A 223 5.03 -16.66 2.65
N TYR A 224 5.66 -17.84 2.68
CA TYR A 224 5.50 -18.82 3.76
C TYR A 224 6.59 -18.72 4.83
N LYS A 225 7.57 -17.84 4.66
CA LYS A 225 8.62 -17.63 5.67
C LYS A 225 8.11 -16.66 6.73
N PRO A 226 8.01 -17.09 8.01
CA PRO A 226 7.58 -16.21 9.08
C PRO A 226 8.55 -15.02 9.19
N PHE A 227 8.03 -13.82 9.14
CA PHE A 227 8.80 -12.61 9.36
C PHE A 227 8.65 -12.21 10.82
N ARG A 228 9.76 -12.20 11.56
CA ARG A 228 9.81 -11.82 12.98
C ARG A 228 8.93 -12.65 13.92
N GLY A 229 8.75 -13.94 13.67
CA GLY A 229 8.04 -14.85 14.58
C GLY A 229 6.52 -14.70 14.57
N GLU A 230 5.94 -14.19 13.50
CA GLU A 230 4.49 -14.02 13.36
C GLU A 230 3.87 -15.24 12.66
N ASP A 231 3.17 -16.07 13.42
CA ASP A 231 2.50 -17.29 12.93
C ASP A 231 1.22 -17.03 12.10
N LYS A 232 0.81 -15.77 11.92
CA LYS A 232 -0.48 -15.44 11.32
C LYS A 232 -0.34 -14.72 9.97
N LEU A 233 0.16 -15.43 8.97
CA LEU A 233 0.16 -14.96 7.57
C LEU A 233 -1.25 -14.87 6.96
N TYR A 234 -2.21 -15.62 7.47
CA TYR A 234 -3.55 -15.73 6.92
C TYR A 234 -4.62 -15.35 7.93
N ILE A 235 -4.84 -14.06 8.05
CA ILE A 235 -6.04 -13.56 8.73
C ILE A 235 -7.15 -13.52 7.68
N THR A 236 -8.16 -14.34 7.87
CA THR A 236 -9.34 -14.31 7.00
C THR A 236 -10.24 -13.14 7.37
N PRO A 237 -10.93 -12.52 6.40
CA PRO A 237 -11.90 -11.46 6.69
C PRO A 237 -12.95 -11.89 7.71
N LYS A 238 -13.50 -13.10 7.56
CA LYS A 238 -14.47 -13.69 8.48
C LYS A 238 -13.91 -13.82 9.89
N GLY A 239 -12.75 -14.47 10.05
CA GLY A 239 -12.13 -14.65 11.36
C GLY A 239 -11.76 -13.33 12.02
N GLN A 240 -11.37 -12.32 11.23
CA GLN A 240 -11.12 -10.97 11.75
C GLN A 240 -12.41 -10.32 12.27
N ARG A 241 -13.51 -10.42 11.51
CA ARG A 241 -14.80 -9.90 11.91
C ARG A 241 -15.35 -10.57 13.17
N GLU A 242 -15.21 -11.88 13.25
CA GLU A 242 -15.63 -12.69 14.43
C GLU A 242 -14.80 -12.39 15.69
N SER A 243 -13.59 -11.86 15.55
CA SER A 243 -12.72 -11.47 16.67
C SER A 243 -13.01 -10.09 17.24
N TRP A 244 -13.91 -9.34 16.63
CA TRP A 244 -14.22 -7.98 17.08
C TRP A 244 -15.15 -7.99 18.28
N GLU A 245 -14.90 -7.06 19.17
CA GLU A 245 -15.80 -6.71 20.27
C GLU A 245 -17.01 -5.92 19.76
N ASP A 246 -18.09 -5.88 20.51
CA ASP A 246 -19.35 -5.21 20.12
C ASP A 246 -19.13 -3.75 19.74
N TRP A 247 -18.31 -3.02 20.48
CA TRP A 247 -18.00 -1.62 20.17
C TRP A 247 -17.26 -1.44 18.83
N GLN A 248 -16.42 -2.40 18.43
CA GLN A 248 -15.71 -2.37 17.15
C GLN A 248 -16.70 -2.59 15.99
N ILE A 249 -17.64 -3.49 16.19
CA ILE A 249 -18.73 -3.77 15.25
C ILE A 249 -19.57 -2.52 15.07
N GLU A 250 -20.05 -1.94 16.16
CA GLU A 250 -20.87 -0.72 16.13
C GLU A 250 -20.13 0.44 15.46
N ALA A 251 -18.87 0.67 15.82
CA ALA A 251 -18.05 1.72 15.22
C ALA A 251 -17.86 1.52 13.71
N PHE A 252 -17.61 0.28 13.26
CA PHE A 252 -17.47 -0.01 11.84
C PHE A 252 -18.77 0.28 11.09
N GLU A 253 -19.90 -0.23 11.57
CA GLU A 253 -21.21 -0.03 10.93
C GLU A 253 -21.63 1.44 10.89
N LYS A 254 -21.23 2.23 11.87
CA LYS A 254 -21.56 3.66 11.97
C LYS A 254 -20.67 4.55 11.10
N ILE A 255 -19.39 4.23 11.00
CA ILE A 255 -18.40 5.09 10.34
C ILE A 255 -18.19 4.71 8.87
N VAL A 256 -18.13 3.41 8.57
CA VAL A 256 -17.94 2.95 7.20
C VAL A 256 -19.26 2.95 6.47
N SER A 257 -19.47 3.95 5.62
CA SER A 257 -20.73 4.15 4.91
C SER A 257 -21.07 2.97 3.98
N GLN A 258 -22.36 2.82 3.67
CA GLN A 258 -22.81 1.82 2.70
C GLN A 258 -22.19 2.07 1.31
N GLU A 259 -21.96 3.33 0.93
CA GLU A 259 -21.27 3.69 -0.30
C GLU A 259 -19.85 3.10 -0.31
N SER A 260 -19.12 3.24 0.81
CA SER A 260 -17.77 2.66 0.95
C SER A 260 -17.79 1.15 0.83
N LYS A 261 -18.72 0.47 1.50
CA LYS A 261 -18.88 -1.00 1.39
C LYS A 261 -19.20 -1.42 -0.05
N ASN A 262 -20.14 -0.75 -0.70
CA ASN A 262 -20.51 -1.04 -2.08
C ASN A 262 -19.32 -0.91 -3.03
N LYS A 263 -18.45 0.09 -2.79
CA LYS A 263 -17.26 0.26 -3.60
C LYS A 263 -16.29 -0.91 -3.48
N PHE A 264 -16.09 -1.43 -2.28
CA PHE A 264 -15.29 -2.66 -2.09
C PHE A 264 -15.97 -3.90 -2.68
N ILE A 265 -17.32 -3.98 -2.62
CA ILE A 265 -18.09 -5.08 -3.22
C ILE A 265 -17.89 -5.11 -4.74
N GLU A 266 -17.79 -3.98 -5.43
CA GLU A 266 -17.49 -3.92 -6.86
C GLU A 266 -16.17 -4.62 -7.21
N TYR A 267 -15.23 -4.69 -6.26
CA TYR A 267 -13.97 -5.43 -6.39
C TYR A 267 -14.04 -6.86 -5.85
N GLY A 268 -15.23 -7.38 -5.53
CA GLY A 268 -15.45 -8.76 -5.11
C GLY A 268 -15.14 -9.03 -3.64
N TYR A 269 -15.20 -8.02 -2.78
CA TYR A 269 -15.14 -8.22 -1.34
C TYR A 269 -16.56 -8.44 -0.77
N GLU A 270 -16.66 -9.25 0.28
CA GLU A 270 -17.90 -9.55 0.99
C GLU A 270 -17.84 -8.96 2.41
N PHE A 271 -18.99 -8.50 2.95
CA PHE A 271 -19.10 -7.89 4.27
C PHE A 271 -20.09 -8.64 5.17
#